data_3cb05f551af4f97a621facc1ca0777d4
#
_entry.id   3cb05f551af4f97a621facc1ca0777d4
#
_cell.length_a   1.000
_cell.length_b   1.000
_cell.length_c   1.000
_cell.angle_alpha   90.00
_cell.angle_beta   90.00
_cell.angle_gamma   90.00
#
_symmetry.space_group_name_H-M   'P 1'
#
loop_
_entity.id
_entity.type
_entity.pdbx_description
1 polymer ?
#
loop_
_entity_poly.entity_id
_entity_poly.type
_entity_poly.pdbx_seq_one_letter_code
_entity_poly.pdbx_strand_id
1 'polypeptide(L)'
;MKNFNLCRGLQLLLSKRKNASRSCSFFHLRSSSEISNKCRSFHDTSNTLKANVESKVKHKQPSTHQTKFMNPIVRELWEQRQRHGTKHEPNAEFKHPSHSKTTIDYNFKSNEFLREAYQSPGGTMRFGKVLEDLDALAGNIAHHHVAGYGEDRLMLVTAAVDRIALRNIPVLENDQRLSGQVTFVGSSSMEIRMQIHELSGDDNNEKPEHWLEGYFTFVAVNPETNRPVKICPLIPKTSEERAVFELGSLKAAAKKAARKKGIGNGKPLTEEAIKMESRAEQLMNDAFPLLRMPSLADPNAILMVHTQMQNCMIAQPQVRNLSNKIFGGFLMRRAFELAFAACYSFGGEWPQMLEVDNITFNAPVNVGDLLQFNSKVIYSLPDGGDLGAEVKKHPSKPLVMIEVECYVMEPEIARANLSNRFYFTFVLPTKETCRKVLPGSLEDARRVVQRMNADEKQAGLGKGYLRQYDLDSQ
;
A
#
# COMPACT_ATOMS: atom_id res chain seq x y z
N MET A 1 -41.74 3.66 28.71
CA MET A 1 -41.55 3.05 30.01
C MET A 1 -41.21 1.57 29.83
N LYS A 2 -39.93 1.21 29.71
CA LYS A 2 -39.33 -0.13 29.83
C LYS A 2 -37.87 -0.02 29.45
N ASN A 3 -37.00 0.47 30.35
CA ASN A 3 -35.53 0.36 30.29
C ASN A 3 -34.95 0.95 31.61
N PHE A 4 -35.32 0.32 32.75
CA PHE A 4 -34.77 0.69 34.06
C PHE A 4 -34.54 -0.54 34.95
N ASN A 5 -33.93 -1.60 34.43
CA ASN A 5 -33.67 -2.79 35.27
C ASN A 5 -32.36 -3.55 34.98
N LEU A 6 -31.37 -2.94 34.33
CA LEU A 6 -30.08 -3.61 34.14
C LEU A 6 -28.93 -3.07 35.03
N CYS A 7 -29.11 -1.99 35.76
CA CYS A 7 -28.06 -1.45 36.65
C CYS A 7 -28.10 -1.95 38.10
N ARG A 8 -29.13 -2.67 38.53
CA ARG A 8 -29.19 -3.19 39.91
C ARG A 8 -28.55 -4.57 40.10
N GLY A 9 -28.25 -5.30 39.05
CA GLY A 9 -27.63 -6.64 39.14
C GLY A 9 -26.12 -6.64 39.40
N LEU A 10 -25.39 -5.59 39.00
CA LEU A 10 -23.93 -5.54 39.16
C LEU A 10 -23.47 -5.01 40.52
N GLN A 11 -24.27 -4.26 41.26
CA GLN A 11 -23.89 -3.77 42.59
C GLN A 11 -24.06 -4.81 43.71
N LEU A 12 -24.84 -5.85 43.50
CA LEU A 12 -25.02 -6.93 44.48
C LEU A 12 -23.95 -8.03 44.43
N LEU A 13 -23.12 -8.07 43.36
CA LEU A 13 -22.02 -9.01 43.26
C LEU A 13 -20.69 -8.45 43.84
N LEU A 14 -20.59 -7.17 44.06
CA LEU A 14 -19.39 -6.54 44.64
C LEU A 14 -19.47 -6.36 46.18
N SER A 15 -20.66 -6.48 46.79
CA SER A 15 -20.86 -6.39 48.27
C SER A 15 -20.64 -7.70 49.01
N LYS A 16 -20.56 -8.85 48.34
CA LYS A 16 -20.36 -10.18 49.00
C LYS A 16 -18.91 -10.66 49.10
N ARG A 17 -17.92 -9.81 48.77
CA ARG A 17 -16.48 -10.17 48.86
C ARG A 17 -15.73 -9.53 50.03
N LYS A 18 -16.40 -9.08 51.07
CA LYS A 18 -15.74 -8.48 52.26
C LYS A 18 -15.82 -9.28 53.54
N ASN A 19 -16.18 -10.53 53.53
CA ASN A 19 -16.09 -11.37 54.76
C ASN A 19 -15.73 -12.82 54.43
N ALA A 20 -14.45 -13.05 54.16
CA ALA A 20 -13.83 -14.37 54.32
C ALA A 20 -12.32 -14.19 54.50
N SER A 21 -11.94 -13.78 55.71
CA SER A 21 -10.61 -13.98 56.24
C SER A 21 -10.60 -15.30 57.00
N ARG A 22 -9.66 -16.18 56.66
CA ARG A 22 -9.13 -17.37 57.32
C ARG A 22 -9.30 -18.65 56.50
N SER A 23 -8.31 -18.97 55.73
CA SER A 23 -7.46 -20.15 55.81
C SER A 23 -6.50 -20.14 54.62
N CYS A 24 -5.28 -19.76 54.91
CA CYS A 24 -4.11 -19.95 54.02
C CYS A 24 -3.77 -21.45 54.03
N SER A 25 -3.92 -22.12 52.88
CA SER A 25 -3.20 -23.36 52.62
C SER A 25 -2.55 -23.25 51.26
N PHE A 26 -1.25 -23.11 51.27
CA PHE A 26 -0.22 -23.48 50.29
C PHE A 26 -0.67 -23.68 48.84
N PHE A 27 -0.60 -22.64 48.04
CA PHE A 27 -0.40 -22.80 46.59
C PHE A 27 1.11 -22.93 46.35
N HIS A 28 1.57 -24.13 46.02
CA HIS A 28 2.88 -24.38 45.49
C HIS A 28 3.10 -23.52 44.25
N LEU A 29 4.06 -22.63 44.29
CA LEU A 29 4.64 -21.99 43.12
C LEU A 29 5.22 -23.09 42.23
N ARG A 30 4.54 -23.41 41.14
CA ARG A 30 5.10 -24.25 40.09
C ARG A 30 6.34 -23.57 39.57
N SER A 31 7.43 -24.32 39.47
CA SER A 31 8.74 -23.86 39.08
C SER A 31 8.70 -23.22 37.67
N SER A 32 9.49 -22.19 37.48
CA SER A 32 9.67 -21.51 36.18
C SER A 32 10.00 -22.44 35.00
N SER A 33 10.52 -23.64 35.29
CA SER A 33 10.80 -24.69 34.33
C SER A 33 9.54 -25.35 33.71
N GLU A 34 8.45 -25.50 34.49
CA GLU A 34 7.18 -26.08 33.96
C GLU A 34 6.44 -25.13 33.05
N ILE A 35 6.49 -23.81 33.30
CA ILE A 35 5.92 -22.79 32.43
C ILE A 35 6.73 -22.72 31.13
N SER A 36 8.08 -22.78 31.21
CA SER A 36 8.95 -22.79 30.04
C SER A 36 8.73 -24.03 29.15
N ASN A 37 8.54 -25.21 29.76
CA ASN A 37 8.28 -26.45 29.01
C ASN A 37 6.89 -26.47 28.36
N LYS A 38 5.85 -25.91 29.00
CA LYS A 38 4.54 -25.74 28.37
C LYS A 38 4.58 -24.74 27.20
N CYS A 39 5.28 -23.63 27.34
CA CYS A 39 5.48 -22.69 26.24
C CYS A 39 6.27 -23.31 25.06
N ARG A 40 7.30 -24.13 25.33
CA ARG A 40 8.00 -24.87 24.28
C ARG A 40 7.12 -25.90 23.57
N SER A 41 6.30 -26.66 24.29
CA SER A 41 5.40 -27.65 23.68
C SER A 41 4.31 -26.98 22.80
N PHE A 42 3.83 -25.78 23.17
CA PHE A 42 2.93 -24.98 22.34
C PHE A 42 3.63 -24.44 21.10
N HIS A 43 4.91 -24.04 21.21
CA HIS A 43 5.71 -23.57 20.08
C HIS A 43 5.97 -24.70 19.08
N ASP A 44 6.27 -25.89 19.55
CA ASP A 44 6.54 -27.08 18.71
C ASP A 44 5.27 -27.56 18.00
N THR A 45 4.10 -27.55 18.67
CA THR A 45 2.80 -27.87 18.03
C THR A 45 2.39 -26.82 17.01
N SER A 46 2.61 -25.53 17.26
CA SER A 46 2.33 -24.46 16.31
C SER A 46 3.22 -24.55 15.07
N ASN A 47 4.51 -24.83 15.24
CA ASN A 47 5.43 -25.03 14.13
C ASN A 47 5.11 -26.32 13.34
N THR A 48 4.66 -27.36 14.01
CA THR A 48 4.23 -28.61 13.37
C THR A 48 2.92 -28.42 12.60
N LEU A 49 1.97 -27.61 13.10
CA LEU A 49 0.76 -27.24 12.38
C LEU A 49 1.06 -26.34 11.17
N LYS A 50 1.94 -25.33 11.32
CA LYS A 50 2.39 -24.51 10.18
C LYS A 50 3.15 -25.34 9.16
N ALA A 51 4.07 -26.19 9.56
CA ALA A 51 4.80 -27.11 8.68
C ALA A 51 3.87 -28.13 7.99
N ASN A 52 2.85 -28.62 8.67
CA ASN A 52 1.84 -29.52 8.06
C ASN A 52 0.92 -28.79 7.07
N VAL A 53 0.63 -27.50 7.28
CA VAL A 53 -0.09 -26.67 6.30
C VAL A 53 0.82 -26.35 5.12
N GLU A 54 2.08 -26.02 5.35
CA GLU A 54 3.05 -25.76 4.29
C GLU A 54 3.43 -27.02 3.49
N SER A 55 3.57 -28.18 4.16
CA SER A 55 3.90 -29.44 3.47
C SER A 55 2.75 -30.02 2.64
N LYS A 56 1.49 -29.74 3.00
CA LYS A 56 0.31 -30.10 2.20
C LYS A 56 0.10 -29.22 0.97
N VAL A 57 0.72 -28.04 0.94
CA VAL A 57 0.71 -27.13 -0.22
C VAL A 57 1.96 -27.40 -1.08
N LYS A 58 2.21 -28.65 -1.47
CA LYS A 58 3.20 -28.95 -2.52
C LYS A 58 2.82 -28.17 -3.78
N HIS A 59 3.82 -27.49 -4.37
CA HIS A 59 3.78 -26.72 -5.62
C HIS A 59 3.02 -27.45 -6.75
N LYS A 60 1.70 -27.49 -6.68
CA LYS A 60 0.89 -27.74 -7.85
C LYS A 60 0.70 -26.39 -8.54
N GLN A 61 1.10 -26.30 -9.82
CA GLN A 61 0.65 -25.20 -10.67
C GLN A 61 -0.86 -24.99 -10.45
N PRO A 62 -1.34 -23.73 -10.38
CA PRO A 62 -2.75 -23.48 -10.16
C PRO A 62 -3.55 -24.30 -11.17
N SER A 63 -4.46 -25.16 -10.70
CA SER A 63 -5.33 -25.91 -11.57
C SER A 63 -6.19 -24.93 -12.38
N THR A 64 -6.64 -25.34 -13.55
CA THR A 64 -7.56 -24.55 -14.41
C THR A 64 -8.81 -24.03 -13.67
N HIS A 65 -9.15 -24.61 -12.54
CA HIS A 65 -10.23 -24.14 -11.66
C HIS A 65 -9.86 -22.89 -10.83
N GLN A 66 -8.58 -22.65 -10.52
CA GLN A 66 -8.17 -21.46 -9.73
C GLN A 66 -8.24 -20.18 -10.57
N THR A 67 -8.04 -20.26 -11.87
CA THR A 67 -8.12 -19.09 -12.76
C THR A 67 -9.52 -18.48 -12.87
N LYS A 68 -10.58 -19.25 -12.57
CA LYS A 68 -11.97 -18.74 -12.60
C LYS A 68 -12.29 -17.70 -11.53
N PHE A 69 -11.54 -17.67 -10.43
CA PHE A 69 -11.75 -16.73 -9.32
C PHE A 69 -10.83 -15.52 -9.38
N MET A 70 -9.88 -15.49 -10.32
CA MET A 70 -9.02 -14.35 -10.53
C MET A 70 -9.77 -13.20 -11.22
N ASN A 71 -9.32 -11.97 -10.94
CA ASN A 71 -9.67 -10.81 -11.73
C ASN A 71 -9.42 -11.11 -13.22
N PRO A 72 -10.33 -10.76 -14.16
CA PRO A 72 -10.19 -11.07 -15.59
C PRO A 72 -8.85 -10.64 -16.18
N ILE A 73 -8.37 -9.45 -15.84
CA ILE A 73 -7.08 -8.91 -16.30
C ILE A 73 -5.90 -9.71 -15.74
N VAL A 74 -5.92 -9.97 -14.44
CA VAL A 74 -4.88 -10.80 -13.79
C VAL A 74 -4.81 -12.19 -14.41
N ARG A 75 -5.96 -12.78 -14.74
CA ARG A 75 -6.04 -14.06 -15.44
C ARG A 75 -5.43 -14.00 -16.84
N GLU A 76 -5.77 -12.98 -17.62
CA GLU A 76 -5.24 -12.77 -18.97
C GLU A 76 -3.72 -12.62 -18.94
N LEU A 77 -3.18 -11.83 -18.05
CA LEU A 77 -1.73 -11.66 -17.84
C LEU A 77 -1.04 -12.98 -17.50
N TRP A 78 -1.68 -13.78 -16.65
CA TRP A 78 -1.15 -15.08 -16.28
C TRP A 78 -1.15 -16.07 -17.47
N GLU A 79 -2.22 -16.08 -18.29
CA GLU A 79 -2.31 -16.88 -19.51
C GLU A 79 -1.31 -16.42 -20.56
N GLN A 80 -1.11 -15.11 -20.73
CA GLN A 80 -0.09 -14.55 -21.62
C GLN A 80 1.31 -15.02 -21.21
N ARG A 81 1.63 -15.01 -19.92
CA ARG A 81 2.91 -15.52 -19.42
C ARG A 81 3.13 -16.98 -19.74
N GLN A 82 2.11 -17.82 -19.59
CA GLN A 82 2.22 -19.25 -19.95
C GLN A 82 2.44 -19.47 -21.44
N ARG A 83 1.81 -18.66 -22.31
CA ARG A 83 1.96 -18.77 -23.77
C ARG A 83 3.32 -18.28 -24.26
N HIS A 84 3.92 -17.31 -23.62
CA HIS A 84 5.18 -16.68 -24.04
C HIS A 84 6.43 -17.28 -23.37
N GLY A 85 6.30 -18.18 -22.41
CA GLY A 85 7.39 -18.78 -21.63
C GLY A 85 8.43 -19.60 -22.42
N THR A 86 8.38 -19.62 -23.77
CA THR A 86 9.26 -20.47 -24.61
C THR A 86 9.97 -19.75 -25.75
N LYS A 87 9.85 -18.42 -25.89
CA LYS A 87 10.39 -17.70 -27.07
C LYS A 87 11.41 -16.60 -26.70
N HIS A 88 12.27 -16.82 -25.73
CA HIS A 88 13.31 -15.85 -25.41
C HIS A 88 14.69 -16.35 -25.88
N GLU A 89 15.49 -15.42 -26.44
CA GLU A 89 16.88 -15.71 -26.74
C GLU A 89 17.62 -16.02 -25.43
N PRO A 90 18.18 -17.22 -25.26
CA PRO A 90 18.96 -17.54 -24.09
C PRO A 90 20.21 -16.67 -24.03
N ASN A 91 20.52 -16.09 -22.86
CA ASN A 91 21.74 -15.33 -22.54
C ASN A 91 21.90 -13.94 -23.17
N ALA A 92 20.84 -13.14 -23.18
CA ALA A 92 20.99 -11.72 -23.51
C ALA A 92 21.89 -11.03 -22.47
N GLU A 93 23.04 -10.47 -22.87
CA GLU A 93 23.94 -9.73 -21.98
C GLU A 93 23.30 -8.45 -21.42
N PHE A 94 22.34 -7.86 -22.14
CA PHE A 94 21.58 -6.67 -21.78
C PHE A 94 20.20 -6.66 -22.45
N LYS A 95 19.28 -5.84 -21.93
CA LYS A 95 17.96 -5.63 -22.52
C LYS A 95 17.65 -4.15 -22.70
N HIS A 96 16.72 -3.85 -23.60
CA HIS A 96 16.18 -2.51 -23.81
C HIS A 96 14.79 -2.38 -23.14
N PRO A 97 14.32 -1.17 -22.78
CA PRO A 97 12.98 -0.97 -22.24
C PRO A 97 11.88 -1.62 -23.07
N SER A 98 11.97 -1.54 -24.39
CA SER A 98 10.99 -2.13 -25.32
C SER A 98 10.83 -3.65 -25.21
N HIS A 99 11.85 -4.39 -24.71
CA HIS A 99 11.77 -5.85 -24.56
C HIS A 99 10.83 -6.26 -23.41
N SER A 100 10.61 -5.40 -22.45
CA SER A 100 9.71 -5.62 -21.33
C SER A 100 8.35 -4.95 -21.50
N LYS A 101 8.18 -4.11 -22.55
CA LYS A 101 6.93 -3.35 -22.77
C LYS A 101 5.75 -4.30 -22.92
N THR A 102 4.75 -4.11 -22.08
CA THR A 102 3.52 -4.90 -22.07
C THR A 102 2.33 -3.96 -22.01
N THR A 103 1.26 -4.32 -22.72
CA THR A 103 0.00 -3.57 -22.78
C THR A 103 -1.18 -4.50 -22.57
N ILE A 104 -2.22 -3.98 -21.94
CA ILE A 104 -3.54 -4.61 -21.80
C ILE A 104 -4.61 -3.58 -22.05
N ASP A 105 -5.63 -3.99 -22.82
CA ASP A 105 -6.77 -3.14 -23.14
C ASP A 105 -8.00 -3.56 -22.32
N TYR A 106 -8.62 -2.59 -21.67
CA TYR A 106 -9.93 -2.72 -21.07
C TYR A 106 -10.97 -2.33 -22.12
N ASN A 107 -11.57 -3.32 -22.77
CA ASN A 107 -12.54 -3.13 -23.82
C ASN A 107 -13.93 -2.82 -23.23
N PHE A 108 -14.07 -1.71 -22.52
CA PHE A 108 -15.31 -1.34 -21.80
C PHE A 108 -16.47 -1.03 -22.76
N LYS A 109 -16.19 -0.49 -23.98
CA LYS A 109 -17.22 -0.20 -24.98
C LYS A 109 -17.93 -1.47 -25.45
N SER A 110 -17.16 -2.52 -25.71
CA SER A 110 -17.68 -3.76 -26.29
C SER A 110 -18.00 -4.85 -25.26
N ASN A 111 -17.48 -4.73 -24.04
CA ASN A 111 -17.64 -5.72 -22.98
C ASN A 111 -18.31 -5.13 -21.75
N GLU A 112 -19.65 -5.12 -21.74
CA GLU A 112 -20.46 -4.62 -20.63
C GLU A 112 -20.18 -5.33 -19.31
N PHE A 113 -19.99 -6.65 -19.35
CA PHE A 113 -19.67 -7.42 -18.17
C PHE A 113 -18.32 -7.01 -17.54
N LEU A 114 -17.31 -6.72 -18.36
CA LEU A 114 -16.05 -6.18 -17.88
C LEU A 114 -16.24 -4.77 -17.30
N ARG A 115 -16.99 -3.91 -17.97
CA ARG A 115 -17.30 -2.55 -17.49
C ARG A 115 -18.00 -2.58 -16.14
N GLU A 116 -19.05 -3.38 -15.97
CA GLU A 116 -19.74 -3.56 -14.68
C GLU A 116 -18.79 -4.08 -13.58
N ALA A 117 -17.90 -4.99 -13.91
CA ALA A 117 -16.92 -5.51 -12.94
C ALA A 117 -15.97 -4.42 -12.42
N TYR A 118 -15.73 -3.35 -13.21
CA TYR A 118 -14.86 -2.21 -12.84
C TYR A 118 -15.63 -0.95 -12.44
N GLN A 119 -16.94 -0.97 -12.47
CA GLN A 119 -17.75 0.17 -12.04
C GLN A 119 -17.91 0.19 -10.52
N SER A 120 -17.73 1.36 -9.92
CA SER A 120 -18.05 1.61 -8.51
C SER A 120 -19.55 1.93 -8.38
N PRO A 121 -20.15 1.85 -7.18
CA PRO A 121 -21.53 2.29 -6.96
C PRO A 121 -21.81 3.75 -7.34
N GLY A 122 -20.78 4.61 -7.35
CA GLY A 122 -20.87 6.01 -7.78
C GLY A 122 -20.70 6.21 -9.29
N GLY A 123 -20.69 5.15 -10.10
CA GLY A 123 -20.54 5.24 -11.57
C GLY A 123 -19.11 5.47 -12.06
N THR A 124 -18.15 5.61 -11.17
CA THR A 124 -16.74 5.84 -11.52
C THR A 124 -15.93 4.53 -11.52
N MET A 125 -14.67 4.60 -11.95
CA MET A 125 -13.76 3.46 -11.96
C MET A 125 -13.54 2.89 -10.55
N ARG A 126 -13.64 1.57 -10.40
CA ARG A 126 -13.34 0.84 -9.15
C ARG A 126 -11.83 0.70 -8.94
N PHE A 127 -11.25 1.74 -8.34
CA PHE A 127 -9.81 1.95 -8.21
C PHE A 127 -9.08 0.79 -7.56
N GLY A 128 -9.67 0.16 -6.54
CA GLY A 128 -9.05 -0.99 -5.87
C GLY A 128 -8.73 -2.14 -6.83
N LYS A 129 -9.55 -2.36 -7.88
CA LYS A 129 -9.24 -3.35 -8.92
C LYS A 129 -8.11 -2.91 -9.83
N VAL A 130 -8.07 -1.62 -10.17
CA VAL A 130 -6.98 -1.05 -10.97
C VAL A 130 -5.64 -1.22 -10.27
N LEU A 131 -5.58 -1.00 -8.94
CA LEU A 131 -4.36 -1.23 -8.14
C LEU A 131 -3.89 -2.69 -8.20
N GLU A 132 -4.83 -3.64 -8.18
CA GLU A 132 -4.54 -5.06 -8.31
C GLU A 132 -3.98 -5.40 -9.70
N ASP A 133 -4.56 -4.82 -10.77
CA ASP A 133 -4.11 -5.02 -12.15
C ASP A 133 -2.73 -4.40 -12.41
N LEU A 134 -2.46 -3.22 -11.85
CA LEU A 134 -1.15 -2.57 -11.93
C LEU A 134 -0.06 -3.47 -11.35
N ASP A 135 -0.24 -4.05 -10.17
CA ASP A 135 0.76 -4.94 -9.56
C ASP A 135 0.93 -6.23 -10.39
N ALA A 136 -0.17 -6.78 -10.94
CA ALA A 136 -0.12 -7.97 -11.80
C ALA A 136 0.65 -7.71 -13.10
N LEU A 137 0.39 -6.57 -13.77
CA LEU A 137 1.10 -6.20 -14.99
C LEU A 137 2.56 -5.89 -14.70
N ALA A 138 2.86 -5.18 -13.61
CA ALA A 138 4.24 -4.90 -13.19
C ALA A 138 5.02 -6.20 -12.94
N GLY A 139 4.40 -7.20 -12.30
CA GLY A 139 4.96 -8.54 -12.15
C GLY A 139 5.21 -9.23 -13.49
N ASN A 140 4.33 -9.08 -14.48
CA ASN A 140 4.51 -9.64 -15.83
C ASN A 140 5.67 -8.96 -16.57
N ILE A 141 5.75 -7.63 -16.52
CA ILE A 141 6.85 -6.83 -17.09
C ILE A 141 8.19 -7.22 -16.48
N ALA A 142 8.23 -7.39 -15.15
CA ALA A 142 9.43 -7.82 -14.44
C ALA A 142 9.91 -9.20 -14.93
N HIS A 143 8.99 -10.14 -15.13
CA HIS A 143 9.32 -11.44 -15.70
C HIS A 143 9.85 -11.36 -17.13
N HIS A 144 9.25 -10.54 -18.00
CA HIS A 144 9.76 -10.33 -19.36
C HIS A 144 11.19 -9.77 -19.36
N HIS A 145 11.52 -8.93 -18.38
CA HIS A 145 12.87 -8.39 -18.26
C HIS A 145 13.91 -9.45 -17.86
N VAL A 146 13.59 -10.36 -16.94
CA VAL A 146 14.52 -11.39 -16.49
C VAL A 146 14.49 -12.66 -17.35
N ALA A 147 13.52 -12.80 -18.26
CA ALA A 147 13.36 -13.95 -19.14
C ALA A 147 14.65 -14.25 -19.92
N GLY A 148 15.11 -15.50 -19.89
CA GLY A 148 16.38 -15.93 -20.51
C GLY A 148 17.64 -15.59 -19.70
N TYR A 149 17.52 -15.03 -18.49
CA TYR A 149 18.65 -14.72 -17.61
C TYR A 149 18.58 -15.51 -16.30
N GLY A 150 18.68 -16.83 -16.38
CA GLY A 150 18.68 -17.71 -15.20
C GLY A 150 17.32 -17.84 -14.50
N GLU A 151 16.24 -17.85 -15.25
CA GLU A 151 14.85 -17.83 -14.78
C GLU A 151 14.48 -18.89 -13.74
N ASP A 152 15.01 -20.09 -13.86
CA ASP A 152 14.66 -21.22 -12.99
C ASP A 152 15.06 -21.03 -11.52
N ARG A 153 15.82 -19.96 -11.21
CA ARG A 153 16.37 -19.69 -9.89
C ARG A 153 16.00 -18.33 -9.34
N LEU A 154 15.07 -17.61 -9.97
CA LEU A 154 14.70 -16.26 -9.55
C LEU A 154 13.26 -16.20 -9.08
N MET A 155 13.06 -15.61 -7.91
CA MET A 155 11.76 -15.16 -7.42
C MET A 155 11.71 -13.63 -7.49
N LEU A 156 10.68 -13.08 -8.14
CA LEU A 156 10.44 -11.65 -8.24
C LEU A 156 9.44 -11.25 -7.17
N VAL A 157 9.80 -10.26 -6.36
CA VAL A 157 8.95 -9.73 -5.29
C VAL A 157 8.74 -8.23 -5.48
N THR A 158 7.50 -7.78 -5.29
CA THR A 158 7.19 -6.35 -5.22
C THR A 158 7.79 -5.80 -3.93
N ALA A 159 8.77 -4.91 -4.06
CA ALA A 159 9.47 -4.33 -2.91
C ALA A 159 8.88 -2.98 -2.50
N ALA A 160 8.44 -2.19 -3.46
CA ALA A 160 7.83 -0.88 -3.21
C ALA A 160 6.94 -0.45 -4.38
N VAL A 161 5.97 0.40 -4.06
CA VAL A 161 5.28 1.25 -5.04
C VAL A 161 5.59 2.69 -4.63
N ASP A 162 6.25 3.44 -5.51
CA ASP A 162 6.74 4.77 -5.13
C ASP A 162 5.62 5.81 -5.13
N ARG A 163 4.84 5.82 -6.19
CA ARG A 163 3.70 6.74 -6.33
C ARG A 163 2.76 6.21 -7.40
N ILE A 164 1.45 6.33 -7.15
CA ILE A 164 0.42 6.22 -8.18
C ILE A 164 -0.40 7.50 -8.11
N ALA A 165 -0.30 8.35 -9.15
CA ALA A 165 -0.97 9.62 -9.21
C ALA A 165 -2.06 9.61 -10.30
N LEU A 166 -3.22 10.17 -9.97
CA LEU A 166 -4.32 10.39 -10.90
C LEU A 166 -4.30 11.83 -11.39
N ARG A 167 -4.30 11.99 -12.71
CA ARG A 167 -4.39 13.29 -13.37
C ARG A 167 -5.84 13.67 -13.68
N ASN A 168 -6.63 12.69 -14.10
CA ASN A 168 -8.03 12.86 -14.46
C ASN A 168 -8.85 11.67 -13.97
N ILE A 169 -10.18 11.84 -13.90
CA ILE A 169 -11.10 10.71 -13.70
C ILE A 169 -11.41 10.15 -15.08
N PRO A 170 -11.14 8.85 -15.33
CA PRO A 170 -11.44 8.24 -16.63
C PRO A 170 -12.95 8.11 -16.83
N VAL A 171 -13.37 8.28 -18.09
CA VAL A 171 -14.72 7.97 -18.52
C VAL A 171 -14.82 6.44 -18.67
N LEU A 172 -15.70 5.81 -17.88
CA LEU A 172 -15.79 4.36 -17.78
C LEU A 172 -16.34 3.71 -19.06
N GLU A 173 -17.11 4.46 -19.85
CA GLU A 173 -17.68 4.03 -21.12
C GLU A 173 -16.63 3.94 -22.24
N ASN A 174 -15.47 4.56 -22.07
CA ASN A 174 -14.41 4.54 -23.07
C ASN A 174 -13.42 3.39 -22.79
N ASP A 175 -12.90 2.80 -23.86
CA ASP A 175 -11.86 1.81 -23.76
C ASP A 175 -10.60 2.41 -23.17
N GLN A 176 -9.89 1.65 -22.33
CA GLN A 176 -8.69 2.11 -21.63
C GLN A 176 -7.52 1.19 -21.97
N ARG A 177 -6.32 1.75 -22.05
CA ARG A 177 -5.08 0.98 -22.24
C ARG A 177 -4.15 1.14 -21.06
N LEU A 178 -3.91 0.05 -20.37
CA LEU A 178 -2.88 -0.08 -19.36
C LEU A 178 -1.58 -0.54 -20.03
N SER A 179 -0.50 0.22 -19.86
CA SER A 179 0.80 -0.10 -20.43
C SER A 179 1.92 0.13 -19.42
N GLY A 180 3.03 -0.57 -19.60
CA GLY A 180 4.22 -0.34 -18.78
C GLY A 180 5.47 -0.98 -19.36
N GLN A 181 6.61 -0.60 -18.81
CA GLN A 181 7.93 -1.12 -19.16
C GLN A 181 8.94 -0.87 -18.04
N VAL A 182 10.02 -1.64 -18.03
CA VAL A 182 11.17 -1.39 -17.13
C VAL A 182 11.88 -0.11 -17.59
N THR A 183 12.08 0.82 -16.65
CA THR A 183 12.70 2.12 -16.90
C THR A 183 14.08 2.26 -16.28
N PHE A 184 14.35 1.53 -15.20
CA PHE A 184 15.67 1.53 -14.55
C PHE A 184 15.95 0.17 -13.94
N VAL A 185 17.21 -0.25 -13.99
CA VAL A 185 17.71 -1.49 -13.37
C VAL A 185 18.93 -1.17 -12.53
N GLY A 186 18.85 -1.59 -11.25
CA GLY A 186 20.00 -1.59 -10.34
C GLY A 186 20.77 -2.91 -10.39
N SER A 187 21.32 -3.36 -9.27
CA SER A 187 22.01 -4.66 -9.22
C SER A 187 21.01 -5.84 -9.22
N SER A 188 19.99 -5.77 -8.37
CA SER A 188 18.98 -6.82 -8.17
C SER A 188 17.56 -6.28 -8.19
N SER A 189 17.39 -4.99 -8.39
CA SER A 189 16.11 -4.31 -8.42
C SER A 189 15.85 -3.67 -9.78
N MET A 190 14.58 -3.56 -10.15
CA MET A 190 14.13 -2.86 -11.34
C MET A 190 12.97 -1.92 -11.00
N GLU A 191 12.94 -0.74 -11.62
CA GLU A 191 11.84 0.19 -11.59
C GLU A 191 11.01 0.01 -12.87
N ILE A 192 9.69 -0.06 -12.69
CA ILE A 192 8.73 -0.27 -13.76
C ILE A 192 7.77 0.93 -13.75
N ARG A 193 7.69 1.65 -14.85
CA ARG A 193 6.73 2.72 -15.09
C ARG A 193 5.47 2.14 -15.69
N MET A 194 4.33 2.50 -15.12
CA MET A 194 2.99 2.08 -15.54
C MET A 194 2.16 3.31 -15.88
N GLN A 195 1.37 3.24 -16.95
CA GLN A 195 0.50 4.33 -17.38
C GLN A 195 -0.83 3.78 -17.89
N ILE A 196 -1.92 4.51 -17.64
CA ILE A 196 -3.22 4.19 -18.23
C ILE A 196 -3.68 5.38 -19.06
N HIS A 197 -4.05 5.09 -20.31
CA HIS A 197 -4.59 6.06 -21.28
C HIS A 197 -6.01 5.69 -21.63
N GLU A 198 -6.82 6.70 -21.90
CA GLU A 198 -8.11 6.53 -22.54
C GLU A 198 -7.90 6.37 -24.06
N LEU A 199 -8.53 5.38 -24.66
CA LEU A 199 -8.52 5.16 -26.11
C LEU A 199 -9.67 5.96 -26.75
N SER A 200 -9.41 7.23 -27.10
CA SER A 200 -10.32 8.03 -27.89
C SER A 200 -10.30 7.58 -29.34
N GLY A 201 -11.48 7.44 -29.93
CA GLY A 201 -11.60 7.01 -31.33
C GLY A 201 -11.19 8.04 -32.38
N ASP A 202 -10.73 9.22 -31.99
CA ASP A 202 -10.26 10.26 -32.91
C ASP A 202 -8.76 10.17 -33.10
N ASP A 203 -8.35 9.84 -34.32
CA ASP A 203 -6.98 9.81 -34.82
C ASP A 203 -6.30 11.21 -34.92
N ASN A 204 -6.73 12.17 -34.13
CA ASN A 204 -6.03 13.43 -34.03
C ASN A 204 -4.68 13.21 -33.31
N ASN A 205 -3.59 13.48 -34.00
CA ASN A 205 -2.16 13.29 -33.76
C ASN A 205 -1.62 13.76 -32.37
N GLU A 206 -2.45 13.92 -31.36
CA GLU A 206 -2.03 14.21 -30.00
C GLU A 206 -1.76 12.90 -29.26
N LYS A 207 -0.56 12.80 -28.70
CA LYS A 207 -0.22 11.66 -27.80
C LYS A 207 -1.29 11.57 -26.73
N PRO A 208 -1.99 10.40 -26.60
CA PRO A 208 -3.08 10.27 -25.63
C PRO A 208 -2.55 10.57 -24.21
N GLU A 209 -3.15 11.55 -23.56
CA GLU A 209 -2.77 11.93 -22.20
C GLU A 209 -3.12 10.77 -21.25
N HIS A 210 -2.13 10.35 -20.45
CA HIS A 210 -2.38 9.33 -19.44
C HIS A 210 -3.09 9.97 -18.23
N TRP A 211 -4.15 9.33 -17.77
CA TRP A 211 -4.88 9.78 -16.58
C TRP A 211 -4.33 9.17 -15.28
N LEU A 212 -3.52 8.08 -15.39
CA LEU A 212 -2.83 7.47 -14.26
C LEU A 212 -1.38 7.19 -14.64
N GLU A 213 -0.48 7.47 -13.69
CA GLU A 213 0.92 7.07 -13.75
C GLU A 213 1.38 6.52 -12.41
N GLY A 214 2.15 5.43 -12.44
CA GLY A 214 2.71 4.82 -11.24
C GLY A 214 4.06 4.16 -11.49
N TYR A 215 4.87 4.03 -10.42
CA TYR A 215 6.19 3.42 -10.44
C TYR A 215 6.25 2.27 -9.43
N PHE A 216 6.63 1.10 -9.90
CA PHE A 216 6.77 -0.12 -9.11
C PHE A 216 8.23 -0.55 -9.04
N THR A 217 8.70 -0.92 -7.87
CA THR A 217 10.05 -1.47 -7.68
C THR A 217 9.95 -2.96 -7.38
N PHE A 218 10.52 -3.78 -8.25
CA PHE A 218 10.67 -5.21 -8.05
C PHE A 218 12.12 -5.57 -7.68
N VAL A 219 12.27 -6.62 -6.89
CA VAL A 219 13.58 -7.17 -6.52
C VAL A 219 13.61 -8.66 -6.88
N ALA A 220 14.69 -9.06 -7.53
CA ALA A 220 14.97 -10.47 -7.79
C ALA A 220 15.72 -11.08 -6.60
N VAL A 221 15.19 -12.17 -6.07
CA VAL A 221 15.78 -12.90 -4.94
C VAL A 221 15.88 -14.39 -5.27
N ASN A 222 16.86 -15.04 -4.69
CA ASN A 222 16.96 -16.49 -4.75
C ASN A 222 15.88 -17.10 -3.82
N PRO A 223 15.03 -18.00 -4.31
CA PRO A 223 13.90 -18.54 -3.54
C PRO A 223 14.33 -19.38 -2.32
N GLU A 224 15.54 -19.96 -2.34
CA GLU A 224 16.06 -20.81 -1.24
C GLU A 224 16.73 -19.96 -0.16
N THR A 225 17.53 -18.96 -0.56
CA THR A 225 18.35 -18.17 0.37
C THR A 225 17.73 -16.83 0.73
N ASN A 226 16.67 -16.39 0.03
CA ASN A 226 16.06 -15.05 0.11
C ASN A 226 17.06 -13.90 -0.09
N ARG A 227 18.22 -14.18 -0.71
CA ARG A 227 19.23 -13.15 -1.00
C ARG A 227 18.98 -12.51 -2.37
N PRO A 228 19.26 -11.21 -2.50
CA PRO A 228 19.15 -10.52 -3.80
C PRO A 228 20.09 -11.16 -4.84
N VAL A 229 19.57 -11.31 -6.07
CA VAL A 229 20.30 -11.88 -7.20
C VAL A 229 20.47 -10.82 -8.28
N LYS A 230 21.64 -10.79 -8.92
CA LYS A 230 21.93 -9.87 -10.03
C LYS A 230 21.03 -10.19 -11.22
N ILE A 231 20.47 -9.16 -11.84
CA ILE A 231 19.61 -9.24 -13.02
C ILE A 231 20.24 -8.60 -14.24
N CYS A 232 19.65 -8.88 -15.40
CA CYS A 232 20.09 -8.37 -16.70
C CYS A 232 20.10 -6.82 -16.71
N PRO A 233 21.22 -6.17 -17.13
CA PRO A 233 21.29 -4.73 -17.24
C PRO A 233 20.30 -4.18 -18.27
N LEU A 234 19.83 -2.93 -18.06
CA LEU A 234 18.99 -2.19 -18.99
C LEU A 234 19.83 -1.16 -19.73
N ILE A 235 19.72 -1.12 -21.06
CA ILE A 235 20.36 -0.12 -21.91
C ILE A 235 19.28 0.66 -22.67
N PRO A 236 19.05 1.95 -22.33
CA PRO A 236 18.10 2.79 -23.05
C PRO A 236 18.60 3.13 -24.46
N LYS A 237 17.69 3.18 -25.45
CA LYS A 237 18.00 3.51 -26.85
C LYS A 237 17.77 4.98 -27.16
N THR A 238 16.61 5.52 -26.79
CA THR A 238 16.18 6.88 -27.12
C THR A 238 16.67 7.90 -26.10
N SER A 239 16.62 9.18 -26.44
CA SER A 239 16.92 10.28 -25.51
C SER A 239 15.91 10.31 -24.34
N GLU A 240 14.64 10.07 -24.62
CA GLU A 240 13.57 9.99 -23.61
C GLU A 240 13.84 8.84 -22.63
N GLU A 241 14.16 7.63 -23.14
CA GLU A 241 14.49 6.49 -22.30
C GLU A 241 15.71 6.75 -21.41
N ARG A 242 16.74 7.46 -21.94
CA ARG A 242 17.94 7.84 -21.16
C ARG A 242 17.60 8.80 -20.03
N ALA A 243 16.79 9.82 -20.29
CA ALA A 243 16.37 10.77 -19.27
C ALA A 243 15.61 10.08 -18.14
N VAL A 244 14.68 9.17 -18.46
CA VAL A 244 13.93 8.39 -17.46
C VAL A 244 14.84 7.44 -16.68
N PHE A 245 15.82 6.81 -17.35
CA PHE A 245 16.81 5.94 -16.71
C PHE A 245 17.70 6.70 -15.73
N GLU A 246 18.20 7.87 -16.10
CA GLU A 246 19.00 8.74 -15.23
C GLU A 246 18.23 9.17 -14.00
N LEU A 247 16.95 9.50 -14.17
CA LEU A 247 16.04 9.82 -13.08
C LEU A 247 15.89 8.65 -12.09
N GLY A 248 15.66 7.44 -12.59
CA GLY A 248 15.62 6.22 -11.80
C GLY A 248 16.91 5.98 -11.01
N SER A 249 18.08 6.25 -11.65
CA SER A 249 19.38 6.17 -11.01
C SER A 249 19.53 7.16 -9.85
N LEU A 250 19.11 8.42 -10.04
CA LEU A 250 19.14 9.46 -9.00
C LEU A 250 18.24 9.10 -7.82
N LYS A 251 17.01 8.63 -8.09
CA LYS A 251 16.09 8.15 -7.04
C LYS A 251 16.69 6.98 -6.24
N ALA A 252 17.30 6.00 -6.92
CA ALA A 252 17.94 4.86 -6.28
C ALA A 252 19.13 5.28 -5.39
N ALA A 253 19.96 6.23 -5.88
CA ALA A 253 21.07 6.80 -5.11
C ALA A 253 20.57 7.55 -3.86
N ALA A 254 19.51 8.34 -3.97
CA ALA A 254 18.91 9.07 -2.86
C ALA A 254 18.34 8.11 -1.80
N LYS A 255 17.62 7.05 -2.20
CA LYS A 255 17.12 5.99 -1.29
C LYS A 255 18.26 5.28 -0.56
N LYS A 256 19.35 4.98 -1.26
CA LYS A 256 20.56 4.35 -0.66
C LYS A 256 21.23 5.26 0.35
N ALA A 257 21.34 6.57 0.04
CA ALA A 257 21.91 7.57 0.94
C ALA A 257 21.04 7.74 2.22
N ALA A 258 19.71 7.79 2.08
CA ALA A 258 18.77 7.88 3.19
C ALA A 258 18.88 6.67 4.14
N ARG A 259 18.97 5.44 3.61
CA ARG A 259 19.18 4.22 4.41
C ARG A 259 20.50 4.25 5.20
N LYS A 260 21.58 4.78 4.62
CA LYS A 260 22.86 4.93 5.32
C LYS A 260 22.81 5.96 6.44
N LYS A 261 22.03 7.03 6.30
CA LYS A 261 21.85 8.06 7.33
C LYS A 261 21.03 7.57 8.53
N GLY A 262 20.07 6.64 8.32
CA GLY A 262 19.23 6.08 9.37
C GLY A 262 19.95 5.10 10.34
N ILE A 263 21.16 4.66 10.03
CA ILE A 263 21.91 3.66 10.83
C ILE A 263 22.83 4.32 11.89
N GLY A 264 22.90 5.65 11.98
CA GLY A 264 23.80 6.38 12.89
C GLY A 264 23.15 6.72 14.24
N ASN A 265 23.21 5.81 15.21
CA ASN A 265 22.92 6.15 16.61
C ASN A 265 23.98 7.15 17.13
N GLY A 266 23.52 8.35 17.56
CA GLY A 266 24.34 9.29 18.34
C GLY A 266 24.83 10.55 17.62
N LYS A 267 24.25 10.93 16.47
CA LYS A 267 24.52 12.28 15.88
C LYS A 267 23.68 13.37 16.55
N PRO A 268 24.22 14.60 16.71
CA PRO A 268 23.45 15.74 17.19
C PRO A 268 22.22 15.95 16.29
N LEU A 269 21.11 16.34 16.92
CA LEU A 269 19.86 16.65 16.23
C LEU A 269 20.15 17.65 15.10
N THR A 270 19.82 17.27 13.89
CA THR A 270 19.93 18.19 12.74
C THR A 270 18.91 19.30 12.90
N GLU A 271 19.18 20.49 12.37
CA GLU A 271 18.24 21.63 12.37
C GLU A 271 16.83 21.20 11.84
N GLU A 272 16.80 20.34 10.81
CA GLU A 272 15.57 19.75 10.29
C GLU A 272 14.83 18.90 11.34
N ALA A 273 15.54 18.11 12.15
CA ALA A 273 14.94 17.31 13.21
C ALA A 273 14.37 18.17 14.35
N ILE A 274 15.06 19.25 14.71
CA ILE A 274 14.58 20.23 15.72
C ILE A 274 13.30 20.90 15.22
N LYS A 275 13.26 21.32 13.95
CA LYS A 275 12.07 21.92 13.33
C LYS A 275 10.89 20.95 13.30
N MET A 276 11.14 19.68 13.01
CA MET A 276 10.10 18.65 13.04
C MET A 276 9.54 18.44 14.44
N GLU A 277 10.39 18.39 15.45
CA GLU A 277 9.96 18.23 16.85
C GLU A 277 9.12 19.42 17.31
N SER A 278 9.58 20.65 17.04
CA SER A 278 8.81 21.88 17.36
C SER A 278 7.44 21.90 16.68
N ARG A 279 7.36 21.44 15.42
CA ARG A 279 6.07 21.31 14.72
C ARG A 279 5.15 20.26 15.35
N ALA A 280 5.73 19.14 15.83
CA ALA A 280 4.98 18.11 16.54
C ALA A 280 4.44 18.61 17.89
N GLU A 281 5.24 19.36 18.65
CA GLU A 281 4.80 20.01 19.90
C GLU A 281 3.69 21.03 19.65
N GLN A 282 3.77 21.79 18.55
CA GLN A 282 2.71 22.73 18.17
C GLN A 282 1.39 22.00 17.88
N LEU A 283 1.42 20.89 17.15
CA LEU A 283 0.23 20.08 16.90
C LEU A 283 -0.37 19.51 18.19
N MET A 284 0.46 19.15 19.17
CA MET A 284 -0.03 18.71 20.49
C MET A 284 -0.67 19.84 21.28
N ASN A 285 -0.13 21.06 21.20
CA ASN A 285 -0.75 22.25 21.82
C ASN A 285 -2.11 22.56 21.19
N ASP A 286 -2.23 22.44 19.85
CA ASP A 286 -3.52 22.57 19.15
C ASP A 286 -4.53 21.50 19.58
N ALA A 287 -4.05 20.28 19.87
CA ALA A 287 -4.89 19.16 20.31
C ALA A 287 -5.29 19.24 21.79
N PHE A 288 -4.60 20.02 22.60
CA PHE A 288 -4.79 20.11 24.05
C PHE A 288 -6.25 20.37 24.47
N PRO A 289 -7.00 21.31 23.86
CA PRO A 289 -8.41 21.52 24.20
C PRO A 289 -9.25 20.24 24.00
N LEU A 290 -9.07 19.51 22.90
CA LEU A 290 -9.80 18.26 22.64
C LEU A 290 -9.49 17.17 23.66
N LEU A 291 -8.25 17.15 24.18
CA LEU A 291 -7.78 16.14 25.12
C LEU A 291 -8.16 16.44 26.59
N ARG A 292 -8.22 17.72 26.97
CA ARG A 292 -8.33 18.14 28.38
C ARG A 292 -9.55 19.01 28.70
N MET A 293 -10.06 19.74 27.73
CA MET A 293 -11.16 20.70 27.88
C MET A 293 -12.15 20.59 26.71
N PRO A 294 -12.79 19.42 26.50
CA PRO A 294 -13.59 19.15 25.29
C PRO A 294 -14.74 20.16 25.06
N SER A 295 -15.26 20.75 26.14
CA SER A 295 -16.32 21.76 26.06
C SER A 295 -15.86 23.10 25.48
N LEU A 296 -14.55 23.35 25.46
CA LEU A 296 -13.92 24.56 24.90
C LEU A 296 -13.20 24.28 23.60
N ALA A 297 -13.20 23.02 23.14
CA ALA A 297 -12.54 22.63 21.92
C ALA A 297 -13.31 23.15 20.69
N ASP A 298 -12.56 23.38 19.60
CA ASP A 298 -13.14 23.69 18.30
C ASP A 298 -14.04 22.53 17.84
N PRO A 299 -15.35 22.76 17.60
CA PRO A 299 -16.26 21.73 17.10
C PRO A 299 -15.88 21.22 15.70
N ASN A 300 -15.08 21.98 14.94
CA ASN A 300 -14.56 21.61 13.63
C ASN A 300 -13.24 20.83 13.71
N ALA A 301 -12.77 20.50 14.90
CA ALA A 301 -11.60 19.65 15.12
C ALA A 301 -12.01 18.27 15.68
N ILE A 302 -11.20 17.26 15.41
CA ILE A 302 -11.41 15.87 15.87
C ILE A 302 -10.05 15.21 16.13
N LEU A 303 -9.98 14.36 17.18
CA LEU A 303 -8.79 13.57 17.40
C LEU A 303 -8.67 12.44 16.38
N MET A 304 -7.45 12.18 15.93
CA MET A 304 -7.11 11.11 15.00
C MET A 304 -7.67 9.74 15.41
N VAL A 305 -7.66 9.43 16.71
CA VAL A 305 -8.17 8.17 17.25
C VAL A 305 -9.65 7.95 16.94
N HIS A 306 -10.44 9.00 16.81
CA HIS A 306 -11.89 8.90 16.50
C HIS A 306 -12.18 8.72 15.00
N THR A 307 -11.15 8.70 14.15
CA THR A 307 -11.27 8.45 12.71
C THR A 307 -10.88 7.02 12.33
N GLN A 308 -10.57 6.18 13.31
CA GLN A 308 -10.08 4.83 13.08
C GLN A 308 -11.19 3.89 12.56
N MET A 309 -10.83 3.11 11.54
CA MET A 309 -11.62 1.98 11.07
C MET A 309 -10.72 0.75 10.94
N GLN A 310 -11.30 -0.44 11.15
CA GLN A 310 -10.56 -1.69 11.17
C GLN A 310 -11.28 -2.75 10.36
N ASN A 311 -10.50 -3.60 9.68
CA ASN A 311 -10.96 -4.80 9.00
C ASN A 311 -10.01 -5.96 9.27
N CYS A 312 -10.55 -7.16 9.49
CA CYS A 312 -9.78 -8.39 9.69
C CYS A 312 -10.20 -9.46 8.68
N MET A 313 -9.23 -10.25 8.21
CA MET A 313 -9.50 -11.36 7.29
C MET A 313 -8.43 -12.44 7.37
N ILE A 314 -8.80 -13.65 6.97
CA ILE A 314 -7.82 -14.71 6.70
C ILE A 314 -7.37 -14.62 5.23
N ALA A 315 -6.05 -14.68 5.02
CA ALA A 315 -5.45 -14.67 3.70
C ALA A 315 -5.75 -15.98 2.95
N GLN A 316 -6.65 -15.92 1.96
CA GLN A 316 -7.15 -17.10 1.26
C GLN A 316 -6.23 -17.54 0.11
N PRO A 317 -6.16 -18.86 -0.21
CA PRO A 317 -5.28 -19.37 -1.28
C PRO A 317 -5.60 -18.85 -2.67
N GLN A 318 -6.82 -18.32 -2.92
CA GLN A 318 -7.23 -17.80 -4.23
C GLN A 318 -6.48 -16.54 -4.65
N VAL A 319 -5.92 -15.80 -3.67
CA VAL A 319 -5.21 -14.53 -3.89
C VAL A 319 -3.69 -14.66 -3.75
N ARG A 320 -3.17 -15.86 -3.94
CA ARG A 320 -1.73 -16.12 -3.94
C ARG A 320 -1.08 -15.80 -5.30
N ASN A 321 0.17 -15.38 -5.25
CA ASN A 321 1.01 -15.23 -6.43
C ASN A 321 1.71 -16.56 -6.80
N LEU A 322 2.55 -16.54 -7.85
CA LEU A 322 3.29 -17.71 -8.30
C LEU A 322 4.26 -18.27 -7.25
N SER A 323 4.72 -17.45 -6.31
CA SER A 323 5.60 -17.82 -5.20
C SER A 323 4.84 -18.32 -3.97
N ASN A 324 3.54 -18.62 -4.10
CA ASN A 324 2.66 -19.08 -3.01
C ASN A 324 2.56 -18.08 -1.83
N LYS A 325 2.81 -16.79 -2.09
CA LYS A 325 2.60 -15.69 -1.16
C LYS A 325 1.37 -14.91 -1.57
N ILE A 326 0.79 -14.14 -0.65
CA ILE A 326 -0.31 -13.25 -0.98
C ILE A 326 0.19 -12.16 -1.91
N PHE A 327 -0.60 -11.89 -2.93
CA PHE A 327 -0.31 -10.94 -3.98
C PHE A 327 -0.35 -9.50 -3.44
N GLY A 328 0.65 -8.67 -3.78
CA GLY A 328 0.76 -7.29 -3.27
C GLY A 328 -0.41 -6.41 -3.69
N GLY A 329 -0.88 -6.57 -4.92
CA GLY A 329 -2.07 -5.88 -5.44
C GLY A 329 -3.34 -6.16 -4.64
N PHE A 330 -3.51 -7.38 -4.14
CA PHE A 330 -4.62 -7.71 -3.25
C PHE A 330 -4.56 -6.92 -1.94
N LEU A 331 -3.37 -6.82 -1.33
CA LEU A 331 -3.18 -6.03 -0.10
C LEU A 331 -3.45 -4.55 -0.35
N MET A 332 -2.96 -3.99 -1.47
CA MET A 332 -3.23 -2.61 -1.90
C MET A 332 -4.72 -2.36 -2.08
N ARG A 333 -5.43 -3.26 -2.76
CA ARG A 333 -6.88 -3.17 -2.95
C ARG A 333 -7.63 -3.15 -1.61
N ARG A 334 -7.28 -4.05 -0.67
CA ARG A 334 -7.93 -4.11 0.64
C ARG A 334 -7.67 -2.87 1.48
N ALA A 335 -6.43 -2.38 1.44
CA ALA A 335 -6.07 -1.13 2.11
C ALA A 335 -6.83 0.05 1.51
N PHE A 336 -6.93 0.14 0.18
CA PHE A 336 -7.69 1.19 -0.51
C PHE A 336 -9.19 1.14 -0.16
N GLU A 337 -9.82 -0.03 -0.21
CA GLU A 337 -11.24 -0.19 0.11
C GLU A 337 -11.55 0.28 1.55
N LEU A 338 -10.65 0.01 2.51
CA LEU A 338 -10.78 0.49 3.88
C LEU A 338 -10.52 1.99 4.01
N ALA A 339 -9.49 2.51 3.33
CA ALA A 339 -9.18 3.95 3.31
C ALA A 339 -10.35 4.76 2.71
N PHE A 340 -10.93 4.27 1.63
CA PHE A 340 -12.10 4.88 0.99
C PHE A 340 -13.29 4.94 1.95
N ALA A 341 -13.60 3.83 2.64
CA ALA A 341 -14.67 3.79 3.63
C ALA A 341 -14.41 4.75 4.80
N ALA A 342 -13.16 4.83 5.28
CA ALA A 342 -12.76 5.75 6.34
C ALA A 342 -12.91 7.23 5.88
N CYS A 343 -12.49 7.55 4.66
CA CYS A 343 -12.66 8.89 4.09
C CYS A 343 -14.13 9.26 3.93
N TYR A 344 -14.94 8.36 3.40
CA TYR A 344 -16.38 8.55 3.23
C TYR A 344 -17.08 8.78 4.57
N SER A 345 -16.76 7.98 5.58
CA SER A 345 -17.30 8.16 6.95
C SER A 345 -16.86 9.47 7.59
N PHE A 346 -15.61 9.90 7.35
CA PHE A 346 -15.07 11.15 7.89
C PHE A 346 -15.65 12.39 7.19
N GLY A 347 -15.67 12.38 5.83
CA GLY A 347 -16.09 13.49 4.99
C GLY A 347 -17.60 13.65 4.86
N GLY A 348 -18.37 12.56 5.04
CA GLY A 348 -19.82 12.54 4.84
C GLY A 348 -20.25 12.72 3.39
N GLU A 349 -19.35 12.51 2.43
CA GLU A 349 -19.60 12.51 0.99
C GLU A 349 -18.70 11.52 0.26
N TRP A 350 -19.04 11.21 -1.00
CA TRP A 350 -18.27 10.29 -1.83
C TRP A 350 -16.89 10.87 -2.17
N PRO A 351 -15.80 10.34 -1.61
CA PRO A 351 -14.48 10.92 -1.83
C PRO A 351 -13.92 10.53 -3.19
N GLN A 352 -13.07 11.38 -3.74
CA GLN A 352 -12.32 11.11 -4.94
C GLN A 352 -10.85 10.87 -4.58
N MET A 353 -10.28 9.75 -5.03
CA MET A 353 -8.86 9.48 -4.84
C MET A 353 -8.01 10.37 -5.75
N LEU A 354 -6.92 10.92 -5.21
CA LEU A 354 -5.92 11.68 -5.95
C LEU A 354 -4.61 10.89 -6.10
N GLU A 355 -4.19 10.21 -5.03
CA GLU A 355 -2.86 9.64 -4.98
C GLU A 355 -2.77 8.47 -4.01
N VAL A 356 -1.93 7.49 -4.37
CA VAL A 356 -1.36 6.49 -3.47
C VAL A 356 0.13 6.75 -3.37
N ASP A 357 0.69 6.82 -2.18
CA ASP A 357 2.08 7.17 -2.00
C ASP A 357 2.85 6.13 -1.18
N ASN A 358 4.12 5.95 -1.54
CA ASN A 358 5.17 5.25 -0.80
C ASN A 358 4.75 3.96 -0.07
N ILE A 359 4.25 2.98 -0.81
CA ILE A 359 4.00 1.65 -0.24
C ILE A 359 5.32 0.89 -0.17
N THR A 360 5.64 0.38 1.02
CA THR A 360 6.79 -0.50 1.22
C THR A 360 6.30 -1.87 1.71
N PHE A 361 6.73 -2.92 1.04
CA PHE A 361 6.43 -4.30 1.44
C PHE A 361 7.56 -4.80 2.34
N ASN A 362 7.36 -4.72 3.66
CA ASN A 362 8.40 -5.03 4.65
C ASN A 362 8.49 -6.53 4.95
N ALA A 363 7.37 -7.23 4.92
CA ALA A 363 7.31 -8.66 5.21
C ALA A 363 6.32 -9.36 4.27
N PRO A 364 6.63 -10.59 3.82
CA PRO A 364 5.72 -11.37 3.01
C PRO A 364 4.51 -11.82 3.84
N VAL A 365 3.34 -11.86 3.20
CA VAL A 365 2.12 -12.42 3.76
C VAL A 365 1.91 -13.81 3.17
N ASN A 366 1.62 -14.79 4.01
CA ASN A 366 1.41 -16.18 3.59
C ASN A 366 -0.08 -16.51 3.49
N VAL A 367 -0.39 -17.56 2.75
CA VAL A 367 -1.72 -18.17 2.76
C VAL A 367 -2.02 -18.69 4.17
N GLY A 368 -3.17 -18.34 4.71
CA GLY A 368 -3.61 -18.73 6.06
C GLY A 368 -3.30 -17.70 7.15
N ASP A 369 -2.48 -16.67 6.87
CA ASP A 369 -2.22 -15.61 7.83
C ASP A 369 -3.51 -14.85 8.18
N LEU A 370 -3.68 -14.50 9.45
CA LEU A 370 -4.70 -13.57 9.92
C LEU A 370 -4.20 -12.14 9.70
N LEU A 371 -4.89 -11.40 8.85
CA LEU A 371 -4.58 -10.01 8.53
C LEU A 371 -5.50 -9.07 9.27
N GLN A 372 -4.93 -7.99 9.82
CA GLN A 372 -5.66 -6.88 10.39
C GLN A 372 -5.23 -5.60 9.67
N PHE A 373 -6.20 -4.90 9.09
CA PHE A 373 -6.01 -3.59 8.50
C PHE A 373 -6.58 -2.52 9.43
N ASN A 374 -5.77 -1.54 9.80
CA ASN A 374 -6.16 -0.40 10.62
C ASN A 374 -6.00 0.87 9.80
N SER A 375 -7.09 1.59 9.54
CA SER A 375 -7.05 2.90 8.88
C SER A 375 -7.28 4.01 9.89
N LYS A 376 -6.67 5.18 9.62
CA LYS A 376 -6.94 6.43 10.32
C LYS A 376 -6.64 7.62 9.42
N VAL A 377 -7.38 8.70 9.61
CA VAL A 377 -7.04 9.99 9.00
C VAL A 377 -5.82 10.53 9.73
N ILE A 378 -4.68 10.63 9.05
CA ILE A 378 -3.44 11.15 9.63
C ILE A 378 -3.51 12.66 9.82
N TYR A 379 -3.96 13.34 8.78
CA TYR A 379 -4.26 14.78 8.82
C TYR A 379 -5.26 15.13 7.71
N SER A 380 -5.85 16.28 7.84
CA SER A 380 -6.73 16.89 6.85
C SER A 380 -6.28 18.33 6.56
N LEU A 381 -6.56 18.79 5.35
CA LEU A 381 -6.40 20.18 4.94
C LEU A 381 -7.80 20.72 4.64
N PRO A 382 -8.45 21.39 5.63
CA PRO A 382 -9.85 21.82 5.51
C PRO A 382 -10.14 22.75 4.33
N ASP A 383 -9.21 23.63 4.02
CA ASP A 383 -9.34 24.64 2.97
C ASP A 383 -8.56 24.27 1.69
N GLY A 384 -8.20 23.00 1.56
CA GLY A 384 -7.33 22.56 0.49
C GLY A 384 -5.86 22.88 0.75
N GLY A 385 -5.00 22.64 -0.23
CA GLY A 385 -3.56 22.90 -0.12
C GLY A 385 -2.82 22.62 -1.42
N ASP A 386 -1.61 23.14 -1.53
CA ASP A 386 -0.71 22.88 -2.66
C ASP A 386 0.15 21.64 -2.38
N LEU A 387 -0.43 20.45 -2.56
CA LEU A 387 0.28 19.17 -2.45
C LEU A 387 0.86 18.66 -3.78
N GLY A 388 0.91 19.52 -4.81
CA GLY A 388 1.50 19.17 -6.10
C GLY A 388 0.64 19.53 -7.29
N ALA A 389 1.12 19.17 -8.50
CA ALA A 389 0.48 19.56 -9.75
C ALA A 389 -0.91 18.97 -9.95
N GLU A 390 -1.14 17.75 -9.45
CA GLU A 390 -2.44 17.06 -9.55
C GLU A 390 -3.51 17.68 -8.66
N VAL A 391 -3.13 18.25 -7.53
CA VAL A 391 -4.02 18.93 -6.58
C VAL A 391 -4.47 20.30 -7.09
N LYS A 392 -3.73 20.92 -8.04
CA LYS A 392 -4.10 22.21 -8.64
C LYS A 392 -5.45 22.23 -9.32
N LYS A 393 -6.01 21.07 -9.67
CA LYS A 393 -7.37 20.96 -10.23
C LYS A 393 -8.47 21.20 -9.19
N HIS A 394 -8.11 21.10 -7.89
CA HIS A 394 -9.03 21.32 -6.77
C HIS A 394 -8.41 22.24 -5.71
N PRO A 395 -7.95 23.46 -6.06
CA PRO A 395 -7.09 24.28 -5.20
C PRO A 395 -7.74 24.73 -3.88
N SER A 396 -9.06 24.68 -3.80
CA SER A 396 -9.84 25.11 -2.62
C SER A 396 -10.72 24.01 -2.04
N LYS A 397 -10.50 22.74 -2.43
CA LYS A 397 -11.31 21.64 -1.92
C LYS A 397 -10.57 20.91 -0.81
N PRO A 398 -11.30 20.43 0.24
CA PRO A 398 -10.69 19.74 1.36
C PRO A 398 -9.94 18.48 0.94
N LEU A 399 -8.75 18.28 1.53
CA LEU A 399 -7.92 17.08 1.31
C LEU A 399 -7.86 16.26 2.58
N VAL A 400 -7.92 14.94 2.43
CA VAL A 400 -7.89 13.97 3.52
C VAL A 400 -6.79 12.95 3.26
N MET A 401 -5.83 12.87 4.19
CA MET A 401 -4.71 11.93 4.14
C MET A 401 -4.99 10.76 5.06
N ILE A 402 -5.02 9.55 4.51
CA ILE A 402 -5.33 8.33 5.25
C ILE A 402 -4.14 7.38 5.24
N GLU A 403 -3.75 6.94 6.43
CA GLU A 403 -2.83 5.83 6.62
C GLU A 403 -3.61 4.53 6.84
N VAL A 404 -3.17 3.46 6.19
CA VAL A 404 -3.64 2.11 6.48
C VAL A 404 -2.44 1.24 6.82
N GLU A 405 -2.45 0.62 7.99
CA GLU A 405 -1.45 -0.33 8.44
C GLU A 405 -2.02 -1.75 8.32
N CYS A 406 -1.26 -2.65 7.72
CA CYS A 406 -1.59 -4.07 7.62
C CYS A 406 -0.68 -4.87 8.55
N TYR A 407 -1.28 -5.56 9.50
CA TYR A 407 -0.58 -6.44 10.44
C TYR A 407 -0.87 -7.90 10.12
N VAL A 408 0.17 -8.73 10.21
CA VAL A 408 0.04 -10.18 10.31
C VAL A 408 -0.07 -10.53 11.79
N MET A 409 -1.21 -11.10 12.17
CA MET A 409 -1.53 -11.46 13.54
C MET A 409 -1.17 -12.92 13.77
N GLU A 410 -0.53 -13.22 14.90
CA GLU A 410 -0.20 -14.56 15.38
C GLU A 410 -0.85 -14.77 16.75
N PRO A 411 -2.19 -15.11 16.78
CA PRO A 411 -2.94 -15.21 18.02
C PRO A 411 -2.38 -16.25 19.00
N GLU A 412 -1.79 -17.32 18.48
CA GLU A 412 -1.22 -18.43 19.27
C GLU A 412 -0.10 -17.96 20.20
N ILE A 413 0.61 -16.90 19.84
CA ILE A 413 1.71 -16.31 20.61
C ILE A 413 1.46 -14.86 20.98
N ALA A 414 0.23 -14.37 20.82
CA ALA A 414 -0.21 -13.01 21.12
C ALA A 414 0.70 -11.93 20.46
N ARG A 415 1.06 -12.10 19.17
CA ARG A 415 1.97 -11.25 18.43
C ARG A 415 1.29 -10.64 17.22
N ALA A 416 1.68 -9.41 16.89
CA ALA A 416 1.31 -8.71 15.67
C ALA A 416 2.56 -8.12 15.01
N ASN A 417 2.75 -8.40 13.72
CA ASN A 417 3.89 -7.91 12.94
C ASN A 417 3.37 -6.99 11.84
N LEU A 418 3.86 -5.75 11.79
CA LEU A 418 3.54 -4.82 10.72
C LEU A 418 4.14 -5.33 9.40
N SER A 419 3.26 -5.70 8.46
CA SER A 419 3.64 -6.13 7.12
C SER A 419 3.78 -4.94 6.16
N ASN A 420 2.75 -4.09 6.11
CA ASN A 420 2.67 -3.01 5.15
C ASN A 420 2.07 -1.75 5.75
N ARG A 421 2.46 -0.60 5.18
CA ARG A 421 1.84 0.69 5.44
C ARG A 421 1.53 1.35 4.10
N PHE A 422 0.30 1.88 3.99
CA PHE A 422 -0.23 2.51 2.79
C PHE A 422 -0.68 3.92 3.13
N TYR A 423 -0.48 4.85 2.20
CA TYR A 423 -0.94 6.23 2.32
C TYR A 423 -1.79 6.58 1.11
N PHE A 424 -2.97 7.14 1.38
CA PHE A 424 -3.93 7.52 0.36
C PHE A 424 -4.34 8.97 0.58
N THR A 425 -4.35 9.74 -0.51
CA THR A 425 -4.87 11.11 -0.54
C THR A 425 -6.19 11.13 -1.25
N PHE A 426 -7.19 11.70 -0.59
CA PHE A 426 -8.52 11.91 -1.15
C PHE A 426 -8.86 13.40 -1.15
N VAL A 427 -9.69 13.81 -2.11
CA VAL A 427 -10.38 15.09 -2.12
C VAL A 427 -11.86 14.88 -1.83
N LEU A 428 -12.47 15.87 -1.16
CA LEU A 428 -13.91 15.96 -0.93
C LEU A 428 -14.46 16.98 -1.93
N PRO A 429 -14.98 16.55 -3.11
CA PRO A 429 -15.20 17.44 -4.24
C PRO A 429 -16.39 18.39 -4.06
N THR A 430 -17.41 18.04 -3.27
CA THR A 430 -18.60 18.87 -3.05
C THR A 430 -18.53 19.71 -1.79
N LYS A 431 -17.65 19.35 -0.84
CA LYS A 431 -17.44 20.11 0.40
C LYS A 431 -16.59 21.36 0.15
N GLU A 432 -16.84 22.39 0.94
CA GLU A 432 -15.98 23.59 0.97
C GLU A 432 -14.95 23.51 2.08
N THR A 433 -15.27 22.77 3.14
CA THR A 433 -14.34 22.53 4.26
C THR A 433 -14.60 21.18 4.91
N CYS A 434 -13.64 20.68 5.69
CA CYS A 434 -13.79 19.48 6.51
C CYS A 434 -13.24 19.71 7.91
N ARG A 435 -13.47 18.78 8.84
CA ARG A 435 -12.92 18.87 10.19
C ARG A 435 -11.39 18.78 10.17
N LYS A 436 -10.72 19.57 11.00
CA LYS A 436 -9.28 19.49 11.25
C LYS A 436 -8.97 18.25 12.09
N VAL A 437 -8.12 17.36 11.62
CA VAL A 437 -7.67 16.18 12.38
C VAL A 437 -6.42 16.52 13.17
N LEU A 438 -6.44 16.22 14.48
CA LEU A 438 -5.36 16.49 15.40
C LEU A 438 -4.86 15.21 16.09
N PRO A 439 -3.56 15.10 16.40
CA PRO A 439 -2.98 13.92 17.03
C PRO A 439 -3.45 13.74 18.48
N GLY A 440 -3.55 12.49 18.94
CA GLY A 440 -3.87 12.17 20.33
C GLY A 440 -2.65 12.00 21.23
N SER A 441 -1.45 11.86 20.64
CA SER A 441 -0.19 11.64 21.33
C SER A 441 0.97 12.31 20.61
N LEU A 442 2.09 12.53 21.30
CA LEU A 442 3.30 13.10 20.70
C LEU A 442 3.87 12.16 19.62
N GLU A 443 3.73 10.87 19.77
CA GLU A 443 4.13 9.89 18.75
C GLU A 443 3.30 10.05 17.47
N ASP A 444 1.97 10.19 17.60
CA ASP A 444 1.10 10.50 16.46
C ASP A 444 1.46 11.85 15.83
N ALA A 445 1.74 12.87 16.64
CA ALA A 445 2.15 14.20 16.16
C ALA A 445 3.44 14.12 15.31
N ARG A 446 4.46 13.40 15.79
CA ARG A 446 5.69 13.15 15.02
C ARG A 446 5.40 12.43 13.69
N ARG A 447 4.51 11.45 13.70
CA ARG A 447 4.10 10.71 12.50
C ARG A 447 3.38 11.62 11.50
N VAL A 448 2.48 12.48 11.96
CA VAL A 448 1.83 13.52 11.15
C VAL A 448 2.88 14.42 10.48
N VAL A 449 3.81 14.97 11.26
CA VAL A 449 4.85 15.86 10.74
C VAL A 449 5.75 15.18 9.74
N GLN A 450 6.14 13.92 9.99
CA GLN A 450 6.93 13.13 9.02
C GLN A 450 6.18 12.98 7.70
N ARG A 451 4.87 12.70 7.75
CA ARG A 451 4.06 12.55 6.55
C ARG A 451 3.91 13.87 5.81
N MET A 452 3.53 14.95 6.49
CA MET A 452 3.41 16.28 5.90
C MET A 452 4.72 16.73 5.21
N ASN A 453 5.87 16.50 5.86
CA ASN A 453 7.17 16.82 5.26
C ASN A 453 7.50 15.95 4.02
N ALA A 454 7.06 14.69 4.01
CA ALA A 454 7.22 13.84 2.83
C ALA A 454 6.37 14.35 1.66
N ASP A 455 5.12 14.73 1.92
CA ASP A 455 4.20 15.28 0.93
C ASP A 455 4.69 16.63 0.39
N GLU A 456 5.17 17.53 1.28
CA GLU A 456 5.75 18.82 0.89
C GLU A 456 7.02 18.66 0.00
N LYS A 457 7.90 17.72 0.35
CA LYS A 457 9.10 17.40 -0.46
C LYS A 457 8.71 16.84 -1.82
N GLN A 458 7.71 15.98 -1.86
CA GLN A 458 7.22 15.37 -3.10
C GLN A 458 6.54 16.39 -4.01
N ALA A 459 5.74 17.30 -3.46
CA ALA A 459 5.16 18.43 -4.18
C ALA A 459 6.25 19.35 -4.77
N GLY A 460 7.33 19.58 -4.02
CA GLY A 460 8.50 20.33 -4.50
C GLY A 460 9.24 19.64 -5.64
N LEU A 461 9.40 18.32 -5.58
CA LEU A 461 10.02 17.53 -6.64
C LEU A 461 9.16 17.54 -7.91
N GLY A 462 7.82 17.40 -7.79
CA GLY A 462 6.90 17.47 -8.93
C GLY A 462 7.02 18.78 -9.72
N LYS A 463 7.22 19.90 -9.03
CA LYS A 463 7.46 21.21 -9.68
C LYS A 463 8.76 21.26 -10.51
N GLY A 464 9.77 20.49 -10.12
CA GLY A 464 11.05 20.39 -10.86
C GLY A 464 10.96 19.48 -12.08
N TYR A 465 10.23 18.39 -11.97
CA TYR A 465 10.13 17.38 -13.05
C TYR A 465 9.23 17.83 -14.21
N LEU A 466 8.13 18.51 -13.93
CA LEU A 466 7.21 19.01 -14.97
C LEU A 466 7.83 20.18 -15.77
N ARG A 467 8.67 21.02 -15.14
CA ARG A 467 9.35 22.12 -15.86
C ARG A 467 10.38 21.64 -16.88
N GLN A 468 10.95 20.47 -16.70
CA GLN A 468 11.96 19.94 -17.63
C GLN A 468 11.34 19.31 -18.88
N TYR A 469 10.08 18.86 -18.80
CA TYR A 469 9.35 18.32 -19.95
C TYR A 469 8.57 19.37 -20.76
N ASP A 470 8.21 20.52 -20.14
CA ASP A 470 7.53 21.63 -20.84
C ASP A 470 8.51 22.52 -21.63
N LEU A 471 9.83 22.41 -21.40
CA LEU A 471 10.86 23.19 -22.11
C LEU A 471 11.28 22.57 -23.45
N ASP A 472 11.00 21.28 -23.67
CA ASP A 472 11.33 20.58 -24.93
C ASP A 472 10.15 20.54 -25.93
N SER A 473 9.06 21.25 -25.62
CA SER A 473 7.84 21.35 -26.47
C SER A 473 7.61 22.77 -27.04
N GLN A 474 8.65 23.63 -27.04
CA GLN A 474 8.64 24.91 -27.79
C GLN A 474 9.56 24.89 -29.01
#